data_491b6f3a485fa7e1172db8c4ce57f229
#
_entry.id   491b6f3a485fa7e1172db8c4ce57f229
#
_cell.length_a   1.000
_cell.length_b   1.000
_cell.length_c   1.000
_cell.angle_alpha   90.00
_cell.angle_beta   90.00
_cell.angle_gamma   90.00
#
_symmetry.space_group_name_H-M   'P 1'
#
loop_
_entity.id
_entity.type
_entity.pdbx_description
1 polymer ?
#
loop_
_entity_poly.entity_id
_entity_poly.type
_entity_poly.pdbx_seq_one_letter_code
_entity_poly.pdbx_strand_id
1 'polypeptide(L)'
;KAVVAFDTTPFVRISIEEVVRTLLEAVALVFLVMYLFLQNLRATLIPTIAVPVVLLGTFGVLAAFGFSINMLTMFAMVLAIGLLVDDAIVVVENVERVMSEEGLPPKEATKRSMDQITSALVGIGLVLSAVFVPMAFFGGSTGVIYRQFSVTIVSAMALSVLVAIVFTPALCASILKPVGKGHEPGEGGLFGKFFHWFNLKFDRSTRSYESAVGGILKR
;
A
#
# COMPACT_ATOMS: atom_id res chain seq x y z
N LYS A 1 -19.19 -16.57 -44.29
CA LYS A 1 -19.30 -15.80 -43.03
C LYS A 1 -19.42 -16.86 -41.91
N ALA A 2 -18.39 -16.94 -41.06
CA ALA A 2 -18.50 -17.79 -39.87
C ALA A 2 -19.39 -17.05 -38.86
N VAL A 3 -20.43 -17.72 -38.38
CA VAL A 3 -21.30 -17.23 -37.29
C VAL A 3 -20.75 -17.81 -36.01
N VAL A 4 -20.20 -16.98 -35.13
CA VAL A 4 -19.80 -17.41 -33.80
C VAL A 4 -21.06 -17.47 -32.95
N ALA A 5 -21.53 -18.69 -32.64
CA ALA A 5 -22.79 -18.91 -31.92
C ALA A 5 -22.71 -18.46 -30.44
N PHE A 6 -21.51 -18.37 -29.86
CA PHE A 6 -21.29 -17.93 -28.50
C PHE A 6 -19.94 -17.18 -28.41
N ASP A 7 -20.00 -15.88 -28.17
CA ASP A 7 -18.83 -15.04 -28.02
C ASP A 7 -18.73 -14.52 -26.58
N THR A 8 -17.73 -14.98 -25.83
CA THR A 8 -17.45 -14.57 -24.44
C THR A 8 -16.56 -13.33 -24.36
N THR A 9 -15.99 -12.90 -25.50
CA THR A 9 -15.03 -11.78 -25.55
C THR A 9 -15.61 -10.47 -24.97
N PRO A 10 -16.88 -10.08 -25.27
CA PRO A 10 -17.44 -8.87 -24.68
C PRO A 10 -17.55 -8.93 -23.16
N PHE A 11 -17.90 -10.09 -22.60
CA PHE A 11 -17.99 -10.29 -21.16
C PHE A 11 -16.61 -10.15 -20.48
N VAL A 12 -15.59 -10.78 -21.03
CA VAL A 12 -14.21 -10.69 -20.52
C VAL A 12 -13.70 -9.24 -20.59
N ARG A 13 -13.99 -8.54 -21.69
CA ARG A 13 -13.57 -7.14 -21.86
C ARG A 13 -14.22 -6.22 -20.84
N ILE A 14 -15.53 -6.32 -20.65
CA ILE A 14 -16.27 -5.52 -19.65
C ILE A 14 -15.69 -5.81 -18.26
N SER A 15 -15.45 -7.08 -17.93
CA SER A 15 -14.90 -7.45 -16.63
C SER A 15 -13.51 -6.88 -16.39
N ILE A 16 -12.63 -6.84 -17.40
CA ILE A 16 -11.31 -6.22 -17.30
C ILE A 16 -11.46 -4.69 -17.10
N GLU A 17 -12.34 -4.04 -17.87
CA GLU A 17 -12.59 -2.60 -17.73
C GLU A 17 -13.11 -2.24 -16.33
N GLU A 18 -14.01 -3.04 -15.77
CA GLU A 18 -14.52 -2.85 -14.40
C GLU A 18 -13.41 -3.01 -13.35
N VAL A 19 -12.52 -4.00 -13.51
CA VAL A 19 -11.41 -4.18 -12.57
C VAL A 19 -10.40 -3.05 -12.68
N VAL A 20 -10.05 -2.59 -13.88
CA VAL A 20 -9.17 -1.42 -14.05
C VAL A 20 -9.79 -0.18 -13.39
N ARG A 21 -11.09 0.02 -13.54
CA ARG A 21 -11.81 1.11 -12.88
C ARG A 21 -11.72 0.98 -11.34
N THR A 22 -11.98 -0.20 -10.81
CA THR A 22 -11.87 -0.49 -9.36
C THR A 22 -10.45 -0.25 -8.85
N LEU A 23 -9.43 -0.61 -9.63
CA LEU A 23 -8.03 -0.32 -9.33
C LEU A 23 -7.77 1.18 -9.18
N LEU A 24 -8.25 1.98 -10.13
CA LEU A 24 -8.10 3.44 -10.09
C LEU A 24 -8.86 4.05 -8.91
N GLU A 25 -10.08 3.57 -8.64
CA GLU A 25 -10.88 4.00 -7.48
C GLU A 25 -10.16 3.65 -6.16
N ALA A 26 -9.57 2.46 -6.05
CA ALA A 26 -8.79 2.05 -4.88
C ALA A 26 -7.56 2.95 -4.66
N VAL A 27 -6.79 3.23 -5.71
CA VAL A 27 -5.62 4.15 -5.62
C VAL A 27 -6.06 5.55 -5.21
N ALA A 28 -7.16 6.06 -5.79
CA ALA A 28 -7.70 7.38 -5.44
C ALA A 28 -8.18 7.43 -3.97
N LEU A 29 -8.84 6.38 -3.50
CA LEU A 29 -9.30 6.28 -2.11
C LEU A 29 -8.11 6.24 -1.14
N VAL A 30 -7.10 5.43 -1.45
CA VAL A 30 -5.86 5.35 -0.67
C VAL A 30 -5.18 6.70 -0.61
N PHE A 31 -5.02 7.39 -1.74
CA PHE A 31 -4.46 8.74 -1.78
C PHE A 31 -5.24 9.69 -0.86
N LEU A 32 -6.58 9.67 -0.93
CA LEU A 32 -7.43 10.55 -0.15
C LEU A 32 -7.28 10.26 1.36
N VAL A 33 -7.34 9.00 1.76
CA VAL A 33 -7.18 8.58 3.16
C VAL A 33 -5.80 8.97 3.67
N MET A 34 -4.76 8.67 2.91
CA MET A 34 -3.38 9.02 3.27
C MET A 34 -3.20 10.54 3.42
N TYR A 35 -3.76 11.31 2.48
CA TYR A 35 -3.69 12.77 2.54
C TYR A 35 -4.43 13.34 3.76
N LEU A 36 -5.51 12.69 4.17
CA LEU A 36 -6.27 13.08 5.37
C LEU A 36 -5.43 12.90 6.65
N PHE A 37 -4.66 11.80 6.74
CA PHE A 37 -3.87 11.48 7.93
C PHE A 37 -2.50 12.16 7.95
N LEU A 38 -1.74 12.10 6.85
CA LEU A 38 -0.41 12.72 6.79
C LEU A 38 -0.46 14.23 6.62
N GLN A 39 -1.54 14.79 6.04
CA GLN A 39 -1.71 16.22 5.78
C GLN A 39 -0.52 16.86 5.04
N ASN A 40 0.27 16.04 4.37
CA ASN A 40 1.47 16.39 3.62
C ASN A 40 1.42 15.76 2.23
N LEU A 41 1.17 16.59 1.21
CA LEU A 41 1.03 16.13 -0.17
C LEU A 41 2.27 15.35 -0.67
N ARG A 42 3.47 15.75 -0.25
CA ARG A 42 4.72 15.08 -0.66
C ARG A 42 4.85 13.70 -0.07
N ALA A 43 4.53 13.56 1.21
CA ALA A 43 4.50 12.27 1.88
C ALA A 43 3.45 11.34 1.26
N THR A 44 2.26 11.87 0.96
CA THR A 44 1.18 11.11 0.32
C THR A 44 1.52 10.65 -1.10
N LEU A 45 2.26 11.44 -1.86
CA LEU A 45 2.66 11.08 -3.23
C LEU A 45 3.59 9.86 -3.27
N ILE A 46 4.41 9.62 -2.23
CA ILE A 46 5.39 8.54 -2.22
C ILE A 46 4.70 7.17 -2.30
N PRO A 47 3.76 6.79 -1.38
CA PRO A 47 3.01 5.54 -1.50
C PRO A 47 2.15 5.50 -2.76
N THR A 48 1.58 6.63 -3.17
CA THR A 48 0.76 6.70 -4.39
C THR A 48 1.55 6.34 -5.65
N ILE A 49 2.83 6.68 -5.73
CA ILE A 49 3.71 6.29 -6.84
C ILE A 49 4.19 4.84 -6.67
N ALA A 50 4.40 4.37 -5.44
CA ALA A 50 4.84 3.00 -5.18
C ALA A 50 3.81 1.96 -5.68
N VAL A 51 2.51 2.21 -5.53
CA VAL A 51 1.45 1.29 -5.96
C VAL A 51 1.52 0.95 -7.45
N PRO A 52 1.51 1.90 -8.39
CA PRO A 52 1.65 1.60 -9.81
C PRO A 52 2.95 0.84 -10.15
N VAL A 53 4.06 1.15 -9.47
CA VAL A 53 5.35 0.48 -9.68
C VAL A 53 5.25 -1.00 -9.32
N VAL A 54 4.65 -1.33 -8.17
CA VAL A 54 4.45 -2.73 -7.76
C VAL A 54 3.49 -3.44 -8.70
N LEU A 55 2.38 -2.80 -9.09
CA LEU A 55 1.41 -3.38 -10.01
C LEU A 55 2.03 -3.72 -11.38
N LEU A 56 2.75 -2.77 -11.97
CA LEU A 56 3.44 -2.99 -13.24
C LEU A 56 4.52 -4.06 -13.12
N GLY A 57 5.27 -4.05 -12.02
CA GLY A 57 6.24 -5.10 -11.71
C GLY A 57 5.59 -6.48 -11.61
N THR A 58 4.44 -6.59 -10.95
CA THR A 58 3.69 -7.84 -10.82
C THR A 58 3.20 -8.34 -12.18
N PHE A 59 2.68 -7.47 -13.04
CA PHE A 59 2.34 -7.84 -14.41
C PHE A 59 3.57 -8.33 -15.20
N GLY A 60 4.73 -7.69 -15.01
CA GLY A 60 6.00 -8.14 -15.59
C GLY A 60 6.38 -9.56 -15.14
N VAL A 61 6.25 -9.86 -13.85
CA VAL A 61 6.51 -11.20 -13.31
C VAL A 61 5.53 -12.21 -13.89
N LEU A 62 4.21 -11.91 -13.91
CA LEU A 62 3.21 -12.80 -14.49
C LEU A 62 3.49 -13.10 -15.97
N ALA A 63 3.88 -12.09 -16.75
CA ALA A 63 4.25 -12.26 -18.15
C ALA A 63 5.50 -13.15 -18.30
N ALA A 64 6.52 -12.98 -17.45
CA ALA A 64 7.72 -13.82 -17.43
C ALA A 64 7.43 -15.30 -17.14
N PHE A 65 6.44 -15.58 -16.28
CA PHE A 65 5.96 -16.93 -16.00
C PHE A 65 4.95 -17.47 -17.04
N GLY A 66 4.62 -16.70 -18.07
CA GLY A 66 3.66 -17.10 -19.10
C GLY A 66 2.21 -17.11 -18.66
N PHE A 67 1.87 -16.43 -17.57
CA PHE A 67 0.49 -16.28 -17.12
C PHE A 67 -0.23 -15.19 -17.91
N SER A 68 -1.47 -15.47 -18.30
CA SER A 68 -2.34 -14.48 -18.95
C SER A 68 -3.06 -13.62 -17.91
N ILE A 69 -3.32 -12.36 -18.30
CA ILE A 69 -4.22 -11.49 -17.53
C ILE A 69 -5.64 -12.02 -17.70
N ASN A 70 -6.29 -12.33 -16.59
CA ASN A 70 -7.67 -12.80 -16.52
C ASN A 70 -8.36 -12.24 -15.27
N MET A 71 -9.67 -12.47 -15.13
CA MET A 71 -10.43 -11.97 -13.99
C MET A 71 -9.82 -12.35 -12.64
N LEU A 72 -9.28 -13.55 -12.53
CA LEU A 72 -8.73 -14.04 -11.26
C LEU A 72 -7.41 -13.34 -10.89
N THR A 73 -6.50 -13.20 -11.88
CA THR A 73 -5.24 -12.45 -11.67
C THR A 73 -5.52 -10.98 -11.37
N MET A 74 -6.52 -10.38 -12.03
CA MET A 74 -6.96 -9.02 -11.75
C MET A 74 -7.59 -8.88 -10.36
N PHE A 75 -8.41 -9.85 -9.94
CA PHE A 75 -8.96 -9.88 -8.59
C PHE A 75 -7.86 -10.02 -7.53
N ALA A 76 -6.87 -10.89 -7.77
CA ALA A 76 -5.70 -11.02 -6.91
C ALA A 76 -4.92 -9.70 -6.81
N MET A 77 -4.81 -8.95 -7.90
CA MET A 77 -4.16 -7.63 -7.93
C MET A 77 -4.93 -6.59 -7.10
N VAL A 78 -6.26 -6.55 -7.20
CA VAL A 78 -7.10 -5.66 -6.36
C VAL A 78 -6.92 -5.98 -4.88
N LEU A 79 -6.96 -7.27 -4.52
CA LEU A 79 -6.71 -7.70 -3.15
C LEU A 79 -5.28 -7.34 -2.70
N ALA A 80 -4.30 -7.57 -3.57
CA ALA A 80 -2.92 -7.23 -3.29
C ALA A 80 -2.73 -5.73 -3.01
N ILE A 81 -3.40 -4.82 -3.73
CA ILE A 81 -3.29 -3.37 -3.48
C ILE A 81 -3.55 -3.03 -2.01
N GLY A 82 -4.61 -3.59 -1.42
CA GLY A 82 -4.92 -3.34 -0.01
C GLY A 82 -3.83 -3.79 0.95
N LEU A 83 -3.04 -4.81 0.58
CA LEU A 83 -1.92 -5.32 1.36
C LEU A 83 -0.60 -4.58 1.06
N LEU A 84 -0.42 -4.13 -0.19
CA LEU A 84 0.82 -3.52 -0.68
C LEU A 84 1.02 -2.09 -0.21
N VAL A 85 -0.08 -1.36 -0.05
CA VAL A 85 -0.05 0.06 0.31
C VAL A 85 0.52 0.26 1.70
N ASP A 86 0.24 -0.66 2.62
CA ASP A 86 0.69 -0.58 4.02
C ASP A 86 2.20 -0.54 4.15
N ASP A 87 2.95 -1.31 3.38
CA ASP A 87 4.42 -1.33 3.46
C ASP A 87 5.02 0.05 3.17
N ALA A 88 4.56 0.71 2.11
CA ALA A 88 5.03 2.04 1.74
C ALA A 88 4.57 3.12 2.73
N ILE A 89 3.37 2.98 3.29
CA ILE A 89 2.81 3.87 4.32
C ILE A 89 3.67 3.83 5.57
N VAL A 90 3.93 2.64 6.10
CA VAL A 90 4.74 2.44 7.31
C VAL A 90 6.12 3.06 7.17
N VAL A 91 6.75 2.94 6.00
CA VAL A 91 8.05 3.59 5.75
C VAL A 91 7.93 5.11 5.81
N VAL A 92 6.98 5.71 5.10
CA VAL A 92 6.82 7.18 5.06
C VAL A 92 6.48 7.72 6.43
N GLU A 93 5.53 7.10 7.14
CA GLU A 93 5.10 7.52 8.48
C GLU A 93 6.27 7.45 9.47
N ASN A 94 7.04 6.34 9.47
CA ASN A 94 8.17 6.22 10.37
C ASN A 94 9.29 7.23 10.05
N VAL A 95 9.52 7.54 8.77
CA VAL A 95 10.47 8.60 8.37
C VAL A 95 10.00 9.97 8.86
N GLU A 96 8.72 10.32 8.66
CA GLU A 96 8.17 11.59 9.15
C GLU A 96 8.21 11.68 10.68
N ARG A 97 7.92 10.58 11.38
CA ARG A 97 8.04 10.51 12.84
C ARG A 97 9.47 10.79 13.30
N VAL A 98 10.46 10.10 12.72
CA VAL A 98 11.89 10.31 13.07
C VAL A 98 12.34 11.74 12.74
N MET A 99 11.89 12.31 11.61
CA MET A 99 12.16 13.72 11.28
C MET A 99 11.60 14.70 12.32
N SER A 100 10.39 14.43 12.79
CA SER A 100 9.69 15.28 13.75
C SER A 100 10.27 15.16 15.17
N GLU A 101 10.51 13.93 15.64
CA GLU A 101 10.99 13.65 17.00
C GLU A 101 12.46 13.97 17.19
N GLU A 102 13.32 13.54 16.25
CA GLU A 102 14.78 13.71 16.34
C GLU A 102 15.28 14.98 15.67
N GLY A 103 14.45 15.66 14.87
CA GLY A 103 14.83 16.88 14.14
C GLY A 103 15.85 16.64 13.03
N LEU A 104 15.92 15.43 12.51
CA LEU A 104 16.89 15.04 11.49
C LEU A 104 16.46 15.48 10.09
N PRO A 105 17.44 15.75 9.20
CA PRO A 105 17.13 15.99 7.78
C PRO A 105 16.61 14.68 7.11
N PRO A 106 15.84 14.79 6.01
CA PRO A 106 15.14 13.65 5.39
C PRO A 106 16.05 12.44 5.13
N LYS A 107 17.26 12.67 4.65
CA LYS A 107 18.21 11.59 4.32
C LYS A 107 18.68 10.80 5.55
N GLU A 108 18.96 11.49 6.65
CA GLU A 108 19.40 10.86 7.89
C GLU A 108 18.23 10.19 8.60
N ALA A 109 17.08 10.87 8.65
CA ALA A 109 15.84 10.32 9.18
C ALA A 109 15.42 9.04 8.45
N THR A 110 15.54 9.00 7.11
CA THR A 110 15.26 7.81 6.31
C THR A 110 16.18 6.66 6.69
N LYS A 111 17.49 6.89 6.82
CA LYS A 111 18.43 5.84 7.26
C LYS A 111 18.04 5.29 8.64
N ARG A 112 17.81 6.18 9.59
CA ARG A 112 17.42 5.83 10.96
C ARG A 112 16.11 5.06 11.01
N SER A 113 15.13 5.48 10.22
CA SER A 113 13.83 4.81 10.08
C SER A 113 14.01 3.39 9.53
N MET A 114 14.78 3.21 8.45
CA MET A 114 14.98 1.90 7.82
C MET A 114 15.71 0.92 8.74
N ASP A 115 16.65 1.37 9.56
CA ASP A 115 17.30 0.53 10.59
C ASP A 115 16.28 -0.03 11.60
N GLN A 116 15.20 0.71 11.86
CA GLN A 116 14.16 0.31 12.81
C GLN A 116 13.15 -0.68 12.22
N ILE A 117 12.74 -0.49 10.95
CA ILE A 117 11.56 -1.17 10.40
C ILE A 117 11.86 -2.22 9.33
N THR A 118 13.07 -2.28 8.75
CA THR A 118 13.38 -3.21 7.65
C THR A 118 13.11 -4.66 8.01
N SER A 119 13.50 -5.10 9.22
CA SER A 119 13.26 -6.47 9.67
C SER A 119 11.78 -6.81 9.81
N ALA A 120 10.98 -5.85 10.26
CA ALA A 120 9.53 -6.01 10.37
C ALA A 120 8.87 -6.12 9.00
N LEU A 121 9.23 -5.26 8.03
CA LEU A 121 8.72 -5.31 6.65
C LEU A 121 9.01 -6.65 5.98
N VAL A 122 10.26 -7.14 6.09
CA VAL A 122 10.62 -8.46 5.56
C VAL A 122 9.83 -9.57 6.26
N GLY A 123 9.68 -9.49 7.59
CA GLY A 123 8.92 -10.46 8.37
C GLY A 123 7.45 -10.53 7.94
N ILE A 124 6.78 -9.39 7.77
CA ILE A 124 5.39 -9.31 7.31
C ILE A 124 5.25 -9.94 5.92
N GLY A 125 6.10 -9.54 4.96
CA GLY A 125 6.08 -10.10 3.60
C GLY A 125 6.29 -11.62 3.56
N LEU A 126 7.20 -12.15 4.39
CA LEU A 126 7.44 -13.59 4.50
C LEU A 126 6.23 -14.33 5.11
N VAL A 127 5.65 -13.81 6.19
CA VAL A 127 4.50 -14.44 6.84
C VAL A 127 3.30 -14.48 5.90
N LEU A 128 2.99 -13.37 5.24
CA LEU A 128 1.88 -13.31 4.29
C LEU A 128 2.14 -14.22 3.09
N SER A 129 3.35 -14.22 2.54
CA SER A 129 3.72 -15.13 1.46
C SER A 129 3.57 -16.61 1.87
N ALA A 130 3.96 -16.96 3.09
CA ALA A 130 3.84 -18.32 3.61
C ALA A 130 2.38 -18.82 3.68
N VAL A 131 1.40 -17.92 3.82
CA VAL A 131 -0.01 -18.27 3.78
C VAL A 131 -0.48 -18.61 2.36
N PHE A 132 0.02 -17.88 1.35
CA PHE A 132 -0.44 -18.06 -0.03
C PHE A 132 0.37 -19.10 -0.81
N VAL A 133 1.65 -19.32 -0.51
CA VAL A 133 2.51 -20.28 -1.20
C VAL A 133 1.91 -21.71 -1.24
N PRO A 134 1.34 -22.28 -0.16
CA PRO A 134 0.72 -23.59 -0.21
C PRO A 134 -0.39 -23.73 -1.25
N MET A 135 -1.12 -22.65 -1.53
CA MET A 135 -2.21 -22.65 -2.51
C MET A 135 -1.70 -22.92 -3.95
N ALA A 136 -0.44 -22.59 -4.23
CA ALA A 136 0.17 -22.86 -5.54
C ALA A 136 0.39 -24.36 -5.83
N PHE A 137 0.36 -25.19 -4.79
CA PHE A 137 0.60 -26.64 -4.91
C PHE A 137 -0.67 -27.48 -4.94
N PHE A 138 -1.85 -26.87 -4.90
CA PHE A 138 -3.09 -27.60 -5.05
C PHE A 138 -3.18 -28.26 -6.43
N GLY A 139 -3.62 -29.52 -6.45
CA GLY A 139 -3.82 -30.34 -7.68
C GLY A 139 -5.22 -30.20 -8.26
N GLY A 140 -5.41 -30.83 -9.43
CA GLY A 140 -6.70 -30.88 -10.11
C GLY A 140 -7.04 -29.60 -10.90
N SER A 141 -8.26 -29.54 -11.44
CA SER A 141 -8.72 -28.41 -12.27
C SER A 141 -8.78 -27.07 -11.49
N THR A 142 -9.13 -27.15 -10.22
CA THR A 142 -9.12 -25.99 -9.32
C THR A 142 -7.71 -25.53 -8.96
N GLY A 143 -6.72 -26.42 -9.03
CA GLY A 143 -5.32 -26.12 -8.76
C GLY A 143 -4.74 -25.09 -9.72
N VAL A 144 -5.16 -25.08 -10.99
CA VAL A 144 -4.72 -24.07 -11.96
C VAL A 144 -5.16 -22.67 -11.52
N ILE A 145 -6.37 -22.56 -11.01
CA ILE A 145 -6.97 -21.30 -10.49
C ILE A 145 -6.19 -20.82 -9.27
N TYR A 146 -6.01 -21.68 -8.27
CA TYR A 146 -5.29 -21.33 -7.04
C TYR A 146 -3.82 -20.99 -7.29
N ARG A 147 -3.18 -21.65 -8.25
CA ARG A 147 -1.78 -21.36 -8.62
C ARG A 147 -1.63 -19.95 -9.19
N GLN A 148 -2.47 -19.56 -10.15
CA GLN A 148 -2.41 -18.22 -10.74
C GLN A 148 -2.66 -17.15 -9.68
N PHE A 149 -3.66 -17.32 -8.84
CA PHE A 149 -3.99 -16.43 -7.74
C PHE A 149 -2.84 -16.29 -6.74
N SER A 150 -2.30 -17.42 -6.28
CA SER A 150 -1.19 -17.47 -5.34
C SER A 150 0.07 -16.81 -5.89
N VAL A 151 0.48 -17.17 -7.11
CA VAL A 151 1.67 -16.58 -7.75
C VAL A 151 1.50 -15.07 -7.91
N THR A 152 0.31 -14.59 -8.28
CA THR A 152 0.03 -13.15 -8.40
C THR A 152 0.24 -12.45 -7.06
N ILE A 153 -0.38 -12.94 -5.99
CA ILE A 153 -0.28 -12.30 -4.67
C ILE A 153 1.16 -12.37 -4.13
N VAL A 154 1.79 -13.53 -4.16
CA VAL A 154 3.16 -13.70 -3.64
C VAL A 154 4.15 -12.83 -4.40
N SER A 155 4.02 -12.74 -5.74
CA SER A 155 4.86 -11.85 -6.55
C SER A 155 4.65 -10.38 -6.21
N ALA A 156 3.38 -9.98 -6.05
CA ALA A 156 3.03 -8.62 -5.66
C ALA A 156 3.61 -8.27 -4.29
N MET A 157 3.49 -9.18 -3.30
CA MET A 157 4.06 -8.99 -1.95
C MET A 157 5.58 -8.90 -1.97
N ALA A 158 6.26 -9.79 -2.67
CA ALA A 158 7.72 -9.74 -2.79
C ALA A 158 8.19 -8.42 -3.41
N LEU A 159 7.50 -7.94 -4.44
CA LEU A 159 7.76 -6.64 -5.06
C LEU A 159 7.42 -5.47 -4.13
N SER A 160 6.35 -5.57 -3.33
CA SER A 160 6.01 -4.56 -2.33
C SER A 160 7.13 -4.35 -1.33
N VAL A 161 7.58 -5.42 -0.70
CA VAL A 161 8.69 -5.38 0.27
C VAL A 161 9.95 -4.79 -0.39
N LEU A 162 10.26 -5.20 -1.62
CA LEU A 162 11.41 -4.66 -2.36
C LEU A 162 11.26 -3.16 -2.62
N VAL A 163 10.10 -2.71 -3.07
CA VAL A 163 9.78 -1.29 -3.31
C VAL A 163 9.82 -0.52 -1.97
N ALA A 164 9.29 -1.08 -0.89
CA ALA A 164 9.31 -0.46 0.44
C ALA A 164 10.72 -0.31 1.01
N ILE A 165 11.65 -1.23 0.70
CA ILE A 165 13.03 -1.18 1.22
C ILE A 165 13.95 -0.35 0.32
N VAL A 166 13.70 -0.28 -0.99
CA VAL A 166 14.62 0.35 -1.94
C VAL A 166 14.05 1.66 -2.46
N PHE A 167 12.86 1.62 -3.07
CA PHE A 167 12.29 2.73 -3.81
C PHE A 167 11.67 3.78 -2.90
N THR A 168 10.86 3.35 -1.92
CA THR A 168 10.18 4.27 -0.98
C THR A 168 11.18 5.09 -0.16
N PRO A 169 12.25 4.52 0.44
CA PRO A 169 13.26 5.30 1.15
C PRO A 169 14.01 6.28 0.25
N ALA A 170 14.30 5.90 -1.00
CA ALA A 170 14.94 6.79 -1.97
C ALA A 170 14.05 8.02 -2.27
N LEU A 171 12.74 7.81 -2.41
CA LEU A 171 11.77 8.89 -2.57
C LEU A 171 11.65 9.75 -1.30
N CYS A 172 11.59 9.15 -0.11
CA CYS A 172 11.58 9.88 1.16
C CYS A 172 12.78 10.81 1.28
N ALA A 173 13.98 10.30 1.04
CA ALA A 173 15.21 11.07 1.11
C ALA A 173 15.28 12.22 0.08
N SER A 174 14.57 12.09 -1.06
CA SER A 174 14.64 13.04 -2.19
C SER A 174 13.47 14.05 -2.19
N ILE A 175 12.27 13.63 -1.81
CA ILE A 175 11.04 14.43 -1.97
C ILE A 175 10.64 15.13 -0.67
N LEU A 176 10.88 14.51 0.49
CA LEU A 176 10.51 15.10 1.77
C LEU A 176 11.36 16.34 2.05
N LYS A 177 10.74 17.33 2.71
CA LYS A 177 11.44 18.51 3.19
C LYS A 177 11.66 18.40 4.70
N PRO A 178 12.76 19.00 5.22
CA PRO A 178 12.96 19.08 6.67
C PRO A 178 11.72 19.70 7.33
N VAL A 179 11.21 19.06 8.36
CA VAL A 179 10.13 19.60 9.18
C VAL A 179 10.75 20.65 10.09
N GLY A 180 10.43 21.92 9.88
CA GLY A 180 10.84 22.99 10.80
C GLY A 180 10.20 22.74 12.16
N LYS A 181 10.98 22.83 13.25
CA LYS A 181 10.43 22.79 14.61
C LYS A 181 9.35 23.86 14.75
N GLY A 182 8.08 23.46 14.90
CA GLY A 182 6.96 24.38 15.11
C GLY A 182 5.98 24.55 13.95
N HIS A 183 6.10 23.81 12.84
CA HIS A 183 5.04 23.78 11.84
C HIS A 183 4.05 22.68 12.22
N GLU A 184 2.91 23.07 12.74
CA GLU A 184 1.76 22.17 12.82
C GLU A 184 1.30 21.82 11.39
N PRO A 185 1.09 20.52 11.07
CA PRO A 185 0.51 20.12 9.79
C PRO A 185 -0.86 20.79 9.62
N GLY A 186 -1.04 21.56 8.55
CA GLY A 186 -2.34 22.17 8.24
C GLY A 186 -2.47 23.69 8.44
N GLU A 187 -1.44 24.40 8.87
CA GLU A 187 -1.46 25.86 8.92
C GLU A 187 -1.22 26.47 7.52
N GLY A 188 -2.31 26.68 6.80
CA GLY A 188 -2.29 27.50 5.60
C GLY A 188 -3.09 26.93 4.43
N GLY A 189 -4.38 27.28 4.35
CA GLY A 189 -5.20 27.01 3.19
C GLY A 189 -6.68 26.85 3.51
N LEU A 190 -7.51 26.74 2.47
CA LEU A 190 -8.97 26.51 2.57
C LEU A 190 -9.33 25.28 3.44
N PHE A 191 -8.44 24.31 3.55
CA PHE A 191 -8.63 23.08 4.33
C PHE A 191 -8.09 23.17 5.77
N GLY A 192 -7.38 24.20 6.17
CA GLY A 192 -6.78 24.29 7.51
C GLY A 192 -7.80 24.14 8.65
N LYS A 193 -9.00 24.76 8.52
CA LYS A 193 -10.09 24.59 9.51
C LYS A 193 -10.61 23.14 9.58
N PHE A 194 -10.70 22.47 8.44
CA PHE A 194 -11.14 21.08 8.38
C PHE A 194 -10.11 20.14 9.03
N PHE A 195 -8.82 20.30 8.72
CA PHE A 195 -7.75 19.50 9.32
C PHE A 195 -7.63 19.76 10.83
N HIS A 196 -7.74 21.00 11.27
CA HIS A 196 -7.75 21.33 12.70
C HIS A 196 -8.94 20.65 13.43
N TRP A 197 -10.14 20.72 12.87
CA TRP A 197 -11.32 20.03 13.41
C TRP A 197 -11.12 18.50 13.44
N PHE A 198 -10.57 17.94 12.36
CA PHE A 198 -10.28 16.51 12.24
C PHE A 198 -9.28 16.07 13.33
N ASN A 199 -8.17 16.78 13.47
CA ASN A 199 -7.13 16.49 14.46
C ASN A 199 -7.69 16.54 15.90
N LEU A 200 -8.48 17.57 16.24
CA LEU A 200 -9.14 17.66 17.54
C LEU A 200 -10.06 16.48 17.83
N LYS A 201 -10.81 16.03 16.84
CA LYS A 201 -11.70 14.87 16.99
C LYS A 201 -10.89 13.57 17.15
N PHE A 202 -9.84 13.43 16.34
CA PHE A 202 -8.95 12.28 16.38
C PHE A 202 -8.22 12.17 17.73
N ASP A 203 -7.61 13.25 18.21
CA ASP A 203 -6.93 13.32 19.50
C ASP A 203 -7.88 12.96 20.67
N ARG A 204 -9.11 13.46 20.61
CA ARG A 204 -10.12 13.11 21.62
C ARG A 204 -10.45 11.61 21.60
N SER A 205 -10.56 11.01 20.41
CA SER A 205 -10.81 9.58 20.26
C SER A 205 -9.64 8.76 20.78
N THR A 206 -8.40 9.16 20.46
CA THR A 206 -7.17 8.50 20.92
C THR A 206 -7.05 8.52 22.45
N ARG A 207 -7.26 9.68 23.08
CA ARG A 207 -7.24 9.80 24.55
C ARG A 207 -8.34 8.96 25.22
N SER A 208 -9.52 8.89 24.61
CA SER A 208 -10.60 8.04 25.10
C SER A 208 -10.24 6.56 25.03
N TYR A 209 -9.61 6.14 23.93
CA TYR A 209 -9.09 4.79 23.74
C TYR A 209 -7.98 4.45 24.75
N GLU A 210 -6.98 5.32 24.91
CA GLU A 210 -5.90 5.17 25.90
C GLU A 210 -6.44 5.02 27.32
N SER A 211 -7.42 5.85 27.69
CA SER A 211 -8.09 5.77 28.99
C SER A 211 -8.83 4.45 29.18
N ALA A 212 -9.54 3.97 28.16
CA ALA A 212 -10.25 2.69 28.20
C ALA A 212 -9.28 1.51 28.35
N VAL A 213 -8.21 1.46 27.54
CA VAL A 213 -7.17 0.42 27.63
C VAL A 213 -6.45 0.47 28.97
N GLY A 214 -6.06 1.67 29.42
CA GLY A 214 -5.44 1.87 30.73
C GLY A 214 -6.32 1.43 31.90
N GLY A 215 -7.65 1.56 31.78
CA GLY A 215 -8.63 1.07 32.74
C GLY A 215 -8.74 -0.46 32.77
N ILE A 216 -8.58 -1.12 31.62
CA ILE A 216 -8.59 -2.60 31.50
C ILE A 216 -7.29 -3.20 32.04
N LEU A 217 -6.14 -2.60 31.72
CA LEU A 217 -4.82 -3.08 32.16
C LEU A 217 -4.58 -2.92 33.67
N LYS A 218 -5.31 -2.05 34.35
CA LYS A 218 -5.22 -1.84 35.81
C LYS A 218 -6.13 -2.77 36.62
N ARG A 219 -6.97 -3.60 35.98
CA ARG A 219 -7.76 -4.65 36.57
C ARG A 219 -7.12 -6.03 36.46
#